data_452253e3335cb93a03d7b8c4fdcb045e
#
_entry.id   452253e3335cb93a03d7b8c4fdcb045e
#
_cell.length_a   1.000
_cell.length_b   1.000
_cell.length_c   1.000
_cell.angle_alpha   90.00
_cell.angle_beta   90.00
_cell.angle_gamma   90.00
#
_symmetry.space_group_name_H-M   'P 1'
#
loop_
_entity.id
_entity.type
_entity.pdbx_description
1 polymer ?
#
loop_
_entity_poly.entity_id
_entity_poly.type
_entity_poly.pdbx_seq_one_letter_code
_entity_poly.pdbx_strand_id
1 'polypeptide(L)'
;MLSALGLGALVYTIIEAPARGWTALPTVLGFCAAAVLVVLFARREIHASQPMLDLALFRDRRFTAASVAVAVSFFALYGFIFLITQYFQFLRNYGPLETGLRILPVATCVAIGSVAGTVLVVRLGNKLVVTAGLLSLAVAYAWIATASGATSYREIVGQMVFLGLGMGLTSAPATESIMGAVQADKAGVGSAVNDATREVGGTLGVAVIGSVFASFYTARFHDLPRLPGGLTQQATESVGAAFTIAGQLPAAPAGALRAAASTGFYDGLHAGCLVASGVALVGAAVAAVALPARPAEKG
;
A
#
# COMPACT_ATOMS: atom_id res chain seq x y z
N MET A 1 -19.90 6.54 -12.17
CA MET A 1 -18.98 6.62 -13.33
C MET A 1 -17.82 7.61 -13.12
N LEU A 2 -18.08 8.89 -12.71
CA LEU A 2 -16.99 9.87 -12.51
C LEU A 2 -15.93 9.44 -11.49
N SER A 3 -16.33 8.80 -10.37
CA SER A 3 -15.40 8.27 -9.35
C SER A 3 -14.49 7.18 -9.91
N ALA A 4 -15.07 6.23 -10.64
CA ALA A 4 -14.31 5.14 -11.25
C ALA A 4 -13.33 5.65 -12.32
N LEU A 5 -13.77 6.60 -13.16
CA LEU A 5 -12.91 7.22 -14.16
C LEU A 5 -11.79 8.05 -13.51
N GLY A 6 -12.10 8.82 -12.46
CA GLY A 6 -11.11 9.64 -11.76
C GLY A 6 -10.05 8.81 -11.05
N LEU A 7 -10.47 7.79 -10.30
CA LEU A 7 -9.53 6.87 -9.64
C LEU A 7 -8.76 6.01 -10.66
N GLY A 8 -9.43 5.51 -11.70
CA GLY A 8 -8.79 4.76 -12.77
C GLY A 8 -7.72 5.58 -13.50
N ALA A 9 -8.03 6.84 -13.85
CA ALA A 9 -7.06 7.76 -14.45
C ALA A 9 -5.87 8.05 -13.52
N LEU A 10 -6.12 8.24 -12.22
CA LEU A 10 -5.07 8.45 -11.23
C LEU A 10 -4.13 7.24 -11.14
N VAL A 11 -4.70 6.06 -10.93
CA VAL A 11 -3.95 4.81 -10.79
C VAL A 11 -3.17 4.49 -12.07
N TYR A 12 -3.81 4.59 -13.24
CA TYR A 12 -3.17 4.39 -14.53
C TYR A 12 -1.97 5.33 -14.72
N THR A 13 -2.15 6.62 -14.40
CA THR A 13 -1.08 7.62 -14.53
C THR A 13 0.09 7.30 -13.61
N ILE A 14 -0.18 6.86 -12.36
CA ILE A 14 0.87 6.47 -11.41
C ILE A 14 1.64 5.26 -11.93
N ILE A 15 0.96 4.25 -12.46
CA ILE A 15 1.58 3.01 -12.97
C ILE A 15 2.47 3.29 -14.19
N GLU A 16 2.03 4.17 -15.10
CA GLU A 16 2.77 4.50 -16.33
C GLU A 16 3.88 5.55 -16.12
N ALA A 17 3.86 6.27 -14.99
CA ALA A 17 4.83 7.34 -14.72
C ALA A 17 6.31 6.89 -14.76
N PRO A 18 6.71 5.69 -14.27
CA PRO A 18 8.09 5.22 -14.38
C PRO A 18 8.56 5.06 -15.81
N ALA A 19 7.72 4.55 -16.70
CA ALA A 19 8.07 4.30 -18.11
C ALA A 19 8.07 5.58 -18.95
N ARG A 20 7.14 6.50 -18.66
CA ARG A 20 6.97 7.76 -19.43
C ARG A 20 7.82 8.92 -18.90
N GLY A 21 8.22 8.84 -17.63
CA GLY A 21 8.83 9.94 -16.88
C GLY A 21 7.81 10.68 -16.01
N TRP A 22 8.15 10.91 -14.76
CA TRP A 22 7.27 11.58 -13.78
C TRP A 22 6.89 13.00 -14.14
N THR A 23 7.78 13.72 -14.85
CA THR A 23 7.60 15.12 -15.28
C THR A 23 7.18 15.24 -16.75
N ALA A 24 6.99 14.12 -17.44
CA ALA A 24 6.58 14.13 -18.85
C ALA A 24 5.17 14.71 -19.02
N LEU A 25 4.94 15.44 -20.10
CA LEU A 25 3.66 16.08 -20.39
C LEU A 25 2.46 15.12 -20.31
N PRO A 26 2.51 13.89 -20.86
CA PRO A 26 1.40 12.93 -20.72
C PRO A 26 1.09 12.56 -19.27
N THR A 27 2.12 12.43 -18.42
CA THR A 27 1.97 12.10 -17.00
C THR A 27 1.33 13.28 -16.24
N VAL A 28 1.80 14.50 -16.47
CA VAL A 28 1.22 15.70 -15.86
C VAL A 28 -0.24 15.89 -16.29
N LEU A 29 -0.55 15.73 -17.59
CA LEU A 29 -1.92 15.80 -18.10
C LEU A 29 -2.81 14.71 -17.50
N GLY A 30 -2.30 13.50 -17.30
CA GLY A 30 -2.99 12.41 -16.65
C GLY A 30 -3.37 12.75 -15.19
N PHE A 31 -2.45 13.30 -14.42
CA PHE A 31 -2.73 13.78 -13.05
C PHE A 31 -3.76 14.93 -13.04
N CYS A 32 -3.64 15.89 -13.97
CA CYS A 32 -4.62 16.96 -14.09
C CYS A 32 -6.02 16.42 -14.44
N ALA A 33 -6.11 15.48 -15.38
CA ALA A 33 -7.37 14.86 -15.76
C ALA A 33 -8.00 14.08 -14.59
N ALA A 34 -7.20 13.30 -13.86
CA ALA A 34 -7.67 12.60 -12.67
C ALA A 34 -8.19 13.58 -11.61
N ALA A 35 -7.45 14.66 -11.33
CA ALA A 35 -7.85 15.69 -10.37
C ALA A 35 -9.17 16.36 -10.79
N VAL A 36 -9.32 16.73 -12.07
CA VAL A 36 -10.55 17.31 -12.60
C VAL A 36 -11.74 16.35 -12.43
N LEU A 37 -11.58 15.08 -12.75
CA LEU A 37 -12.64 14.08 -12.63
C LEU A 37 -13.05 13.87 -11.15
N VAL A 38 -12.11 13.84 -10.22
CA VAL A 38 -12.38 13.72 -8.78
C VAL A 38 -13.11 14.98 -8.27
N VAL A 39 -12.70 16.17 -8.70
CA VAL A 39 -13.40 17.43 -8.34
C VAL A 39 -14.81 17.48 -8.92
N LEU A 40 -15.00 17.06 -10.16
CA LEU A 40 -16.32 16.98 -10.78
C LEU A 40 -17.21 15.97 -10.05
N PHE A 41 -16.68 14.82 -9.66
CA PHE A 41 -17.37 13.85 -8.82
C PHE A 41 -17.80 14.48 -7.49
N ALA A 42 -16.89 15.11 -6.75
CA ALA A 42 -17.18 15.73 -5.47
C ALA A 42 -18.24 16.83 -5.61
N ARG A 43 -18.14 17.68 -6.64
CA ARG A 43 -19.15 18.71 -6.92
C ARG A 43 -20.52 18.11 -7.22
N ARG A 44 -20.57 17.02 -7.99
CA ARG A 44 -21.83 16.33 -8.28
C ARG A 44 -22.46 15.77 -7.00
N GLU A 45 -21.66 15.10 -6.15
CA GLU A 45 -22.15 14.50 -4.91
C GLU A 45 -22.69 15.57 -3.93
N ILE A 46 -22.05 16.74 -3.84
CA ILE A 46 -22.52 17.86 -2.99
C ILE A 46 -23.89 18.41 -3.44
N HIS A 47 -24.19 18.37 -4.75
CA HIS A 47 -25.43 18.94 -5.31
C HIS A 47 -26.50 17.87 -5.62
N ALA A 48 -26.19 16.59 -5.43
CA ALA A 48 -27.13 15.51 -5.70
C ALA A 48 -28.23 15.46 -4.62
N SER A 49 -29.47 15.28 -5.03
CA SER A 49 -30.62 15.08 -4.10
C SER A 49 -30.53 13.74 -3.35
N GLN A 50 -29.87 12.76 -3.93
CA GLN A 50 -29.57 11.45 -3.34
C GLN A 50 -28.10 11.11 -3.62
N PRO A 51 -27.16 11.61 -2.81
CA PRO A 51 -25.75 11.37 -3.02
C PRO A 51 -25.42 9.90 -2.74
N MET A 52 -24.56 9.29 -3.58
CA MET A 52 -24.01 7.96 -3.32
C MET A 52 -23.04 7.97 -2.15
N LEU A 53 -22.32 9.08 -1.99
CA LEU A 53 -21.36 9.32 -0.91
C LEU A 53 -21.76 10.62 -0.19
N ASP A 54 -22.18 10.51 1.07
CA ASP A 54 -22.47 11.70 1.88
C ASP A 54 -21.13 12.37 2.30
N LEU A 55 -20.69 13.32 1.48
CA LEU A 55 -19.46 14.07 1.72
C LEU A 55 -19.49 14.91 3.01
N ALA A 56 -20.68 15.12 3.60
CA ALA A 56 -20.80 15.81 4.89
C ALA A 56 -20.18 14.97 6.03
N LEU A 57 -20.12 13.65 5.91
CA LEU A 57 -19.45 12.78 6.86
C LEU A 57 -17.95 13.12 7.02
N PHE A 58 -17.29 13.57 5.95
CA PHE A 58 -15.89 13.96 5.99
C PHE A 58 -15.63 15.32 6.67
N ARG A 59 -16.67 16.06 7.07
CA ARG A 59 -16.53 17.23 7.96
C ARG A 59 -16.29 16.82 9.41
N ASP A 60 -16.70 15.62 9.80
CA ASP A 60 -16.35 15.06 11.09
C ASP A 60 -14.89 14.63 11.09
N ARG A 61 -14.11 15.23 11.99
CA ARG A 61 -12.67 14.94 12.15
C ARG A 61 -12.41 13.48 12.53
N ARG A 62 -13.31 12.89 13.34
CA ARG A 62 -13.19 11.49 13.77
C ARG A 62 -13.38 10.55 12.58
N PHE A 63 -14.43 10.79 11.77
CA PHE A 63 -14.71 10.01 10.57
C PHE A 63 -13.55 10.10 9.56
N THR A 64 -13.08 11.31 9.27
CA THR A 64 -12.00 11.54 8.31
C THR A 64 -10.69 10.91 8.77
N ALA A 65 -10.30 11.11 10.03
CA ALA A 65 -9.06 10.54 10.54
C ALA A 65 -9.11 9.00 10.59
N ALA A 66 -10.26 8.42 10.93
CA ALA A 66 -10.46 6.98 10.89
C ALA A 66 -10.40 6.42 9.46
N SER A 67 -11.03 7.11 8.49
CA SER A 67 -10.95 6.74 7.08
C SER A 67 -9.53 6.83 6.54
N VAL A 68 -8.77 7.87 6.88
CA VAL A 68 -7.35 7.97 6.52
C VAL A 68 -6.55 6.82 7.14
N ALA A 69 -6.78 6.49 8.41
CA ALA A 69 -6.09 5.38 9.07
C ALA A 69 -6.38 4.02 8.40
N VAL A 70 -7.63 3.77 8.00
CA VAL A 70 -8.01 2.58 7.22
C VAL A 70 -7.31 2.59 5.86
N ALA A 71 -7.37 3.69 5.11
CA ALA A 71 -6.73 3.79 3.80
C ALA A 71 -5.21 3.52 3.87
N VAL A 72 -4.52 4.12 4.85
CA VAL A 72 -3.08 3.93 5.07
C VAL A 72 -2.75 2.48 5.45
N SER A 73 -3.59 1.84 6.27
CA SER A 73 -3.38 0.44 6.66
C SER A 73 -3.50 -0.50 5.47
N PHE A 74 -4.49 -0.29 4.60
CA PHE A 74 -4.67 -1.10 3.40
C PHE A 74 -3.64 -0.77 2.31
N PHE A 75 -3.23 0.50 2.19
CA PHE A 75 -2.07 0.91 1.39
C PHE A 75 -0.82 0.10 1.78
N ALA A 76 -0.55 0.04 3.07
CA ALA A 76 0.55 -0.73 3.61
C ALA A 76 0.39 -2.23 3.31
N LEU A 77 -0.75 -2.83 3.63
CA LEU A 77 -0.95 -4.27 3.45
C LEU A 77 -0.80 -4.72 1.99
N TYR A 78 -1.45 -4.04 1.05
CA TYR A 78 -1.42 -4.43 -0.37
C TYR A 78 -0.05 -4.17 -1.00
N GLY A 79 0.60 -3.06 -0.63
CA GLY A 79 1.98 -2.80 -1.03
C GLY A 79 2.96 -3.86 -0.52
N PHE A 80 2.78 -4.33 0.73
CA PHE A 80 3.57 -5.44 1.27
C PHE A 80 3.33 -6.73 0.49
N ILE A 81 2.07 -7.11 0.24
CA ILE A 81 1.74 -8.34 -0.51
C ILE A 81 2.37 -8.29 -1.89
N PHE A 82 2.33 -7.14 -2.57
CA PHE A 82 2.95 -6.95 -3.87
C PHE A 82 4.47 -7.20 -3.84
N LEU A 83 5.19 -6.62 -2.89
CA LEU A 83 6.64 -6.75 -2.78
C LEU A 83 7.08 -8.13 -2.29
N ILE A 84 6.43 -8.65 -1.24
CA ILE A 84 6.86 -9.91 -0.61
C ILE A 84 6.61 -11.13 -1.50
N THR A 85 5.53 -11.08 -2.31
CA THR A 85 5.24 -12.16 -3.26
C THR A 85 6.33 -12.26 -4.31
N GLN A 86 6.76 -11.14 -4.88
CA GLN A 86 7.85 -11.10 -5.85
C GLN A 86 9.19 -11.53 -5.21
N TYR A 87 9.48 -11.06 -3.98
CA TYR A 87 10.66 -11.45 -3.24
C TYR A 87 10.74 -12.97 -3.05
N PHE A 88 9.67 -13.59 -2.56
CA PHE A 88 9.66 -15.02 -2.32
C PHE A 88 9.70 -15.84 -3.60
N GLN A 89 8.95 -15.47 -4.62
CA GLN A 89 8.87 -16.26 -5.85
C GLN A 89 10.12 -16.11 -6.73
N PHE A 90 10.64 -14.90 -6.89
CA PHE A 90 11.71 -14.66 -7.87
C PHE A 90 13.11 -14.64 -7.23
N LEU A 91 13.28 -14.07 -6.03
CA LEU A 91 14.61 -14.03 -5.40
C LEU A 91 14.90 -15.26 -4.54
N ARG A 92 13.88 -15.79 -3.87
CA ARG A 92 14.00 -16.99 -3.04
C ARG A 92 13.62 -18.27 -3.76
N ASN A 93 13.08 -18.14 -4.99
CA ASN A 93 12.66 -19.28 -5.83
C ASN A 93 11.65 -20.21 -5.15
N TYR A 94 10.74 -19.66 -4.33
CA TYR A 94 9.67 -20.43 -3.69
C TYR A 94 8.49 -20.60 -4.64
N GLY A 95 7.86 -21.78 -4.61
CA GLY A 95 6.63 -22.03 -5.33
C GLY A 95 5.45 -21.19 -4.78
N PRO A 96 4.34 -21.06 -5.53
CA PRO A 96 3.18 -20.28 -5.10
C PRO A 96 2.60 -20.73 -3.75
N LEU A 97 2.47 -22.04 -3.53
CA LEU A 97 1.97 -22.59 -2.26
C LEU A 97 2.92 -22.29 -1.10
N GLU A 98 4.21 -22.48 -1.30
CA GLU A 98 5.22 -22.19 -0.29
C GLU A 98 5.25 -20.69 0.06
N THR A 99 5.14 -19.83 -0.94
CA THR A 99 5.01 -18.37 -0.74
C THR A 99 3.78 -18.05 0.11
N GLY A 100 2.61 -18.62 -0.21
CA GLY A 100 1.39 -18.42 0.57
C GLY A 100 1.54 -18.86 2.03
N LEU A 101 2.12 -20.04 2.27
CA LEU A 101 2.37 -20.54 3.63
C LEU A 101 3.34 -19.64 4.41
N ARG A 102 4.36 -19.09 3.75
CA ARG A 102 5.36 -18.21 4.39
C ARG A 102 4.84 -16.80 4.68
N ILE A 103 3.73 -16.39 4.07
CA ILE A 103 3.06 -15.09 4.36
C ILE A 103 2.05 -15.24 5.50
N LEU A 104 1.62 -16.45 5.89
CA LEU A 104 0.64 -16.68 6.97
C LEU A 104 0.94 -15.95 8.30
N PRO A 105 2.21 -15.76 8.72
CA PRO A 105 2.48 -14.99 9.94
C PRO A 105 1.85 -13.61 9.95
N VAL A 106 1.76 -12.92 8.79
CA VAL A 106 1.08 -11.62 8.70
C VAL A 106 -0.40 -11.75 9.06
N ALA A 107 -1.11 -12.70 8.41
CA ALA A 107 -2.54 -12.89 8.64
C ALA A 107 -2.85 -13.24 10.11
N THR A 108 -2.03 -14.11 10.71
CA THR A 108 -2.14 -14.48 12.12
C THR A 108 -1.95 -13.26 13.03
N CYS A 109 -0.92 -12.44 12.75
CA CYS A 109 -0.66 -11.22 13.52
C CYS A 109 -1.72 -10.14 13.31
N VAL A 110 -2.31 -10.03 12.12
CA VAL A 110 -3.47 -9.16 11.87
C VAL A 110 -4.65 -9.59 12.76
N ALA A 111 -4.96 -10.87 12.81
CA ALA A 111 -6.06 -11.38 13.65
C ALA A 111 -5.81 -11.09 15.14
N ILE A 112 -4.60 -11.39 15.64
CA ILE A 112 -4.21 -11.10 17.04
C ILE A 112 -4.27 -9.59 17.30
N GLY A 113 -3.72 -8.77 16.40
CA GLY A 113 -3.72 -7.32 16.50
C GLY A 113 -5.13 -6.72 16.50
N SER A 114 -6.05 -7.29 15.70
CA SER A 114 -7.45 -6.84 15.67
C SER A 114 -8.18 -7.08 16.98
N VAL A 115 -8.03 -8.28 17.56
CA VAL A 115 -8.59 -8.60 18.88
C VAL A 115 -7.94 -7.74 19.98
N ALA A 116 -6.62 -7.61 19.97
CA ALA A 116 -5.90 -6.77 20.92
C ALA A 116 -6.31 -5.29 20.77
N GLY A 117 -6.48 -4.80 19.55
CA GLY A 117 -6.90 -3.43 19.26
C GLY A 117 -8.24 -3.09 19.87
N THR A 118 -9.26 -3.93 19.68
CA THR A 118 -10.59 -3.70 20.26
C THR A 118 -10.57 -3.71 21.79
N VAL A 119 -9.79 -4.59 22.41
CA VAL A 119 -9.64 -4.61 23.88
C VAL A 119 -8.86 -3.39 24.38
N LEU A 120 -7.78 -3.01 23.72
CA LEU A 120 -6.94 -1.89 24.13
C LEU A 120 -7.65 -0.54 23.97
N VAL A 121 -8.52 -0.38 22.99
CA VAL A 121 -9.30 0.86 22.79
C VAL A 121 -10.15 1.19 24.01
N VAL A 122 -10.73 0.20 24.67
CA VAL A 122 -11.54 0.39 25.89
C VAL A 122 -10.70 1.00 27.02
N ARG A 123 -9.42 0.61 27.13
CA ARG A 123 -8.52 1.05 28.20
C ARG A 123 -7.73 2.33 27.86
N LEU A 124 -7.17 2.37 26.64
CA LEU A 124 -6.20 3.41 26.24
C LEU A 124 -6.85 4.49 25.34
N GLY A 125 -8.05 4.22 24.83
CA GLY A 125 -8.71 5.10 23.85
C GLY A 125 -8.25 4.84 22.41
N ASN A 126 -9.11 5.22 21.48
CA ASN A 126 -8.94 4.95 20.04
C ASN A 126 -7.69 5.66 19.46
N LYS A 127 -7.46 6.89 19.87
CA LYS A 127 -6.32 7.72 19.43
C LYS A 127 -4.97 7.01 19.63
N LEU A 128 -4.70 6.52 20.84
CA LEU A 128 -3.42 5.89 21.16
C LEU A 128 -3.25 4.56 20.43
N VAL A 129 -4.28 3.73 20.37
CA VAL A 129 -4.21 2.40 19.74
C VAL A 129 -3.99 2.51 18.23
N VAL A 130 -4.76 3.35 17.54
CA VAL A 130 -4.63 3.55 16.09
C VAL A 130 -3.27 4.19 15.75
N THR A 131 -2.85 5.20 16.52
CA THR A 131 -1.53 5.82 16.30
C THR A 131 -0.39 4.81 16.49
N ALA A 132 -0.44 4.00 17.56
CA ALA A 132 0.56 2.96 17.80
C ALA A 132 0.56 1.90 16.68
N GLY A 133 -0.60 1.52 16.18
CA GLY A 133 -0.73 0.61 15.04
C GLY A 133 -0.07 1.16 13.77
N LEU A 134 -0.34 2.43 13.42
CA LEU A 134 0.28 3.09 12.28
C LEU A 134 1.79 3.29 12.44
N LEU A 135 2.26 3.59 13.65
CA LEU A 135 3.69 3.63 13.95
C LEU A 135 4.35 2.24 13.81
N SER A 136 3.66 1.18 14.24
CA SER A 136 4.13 -0.20 14.02
C SER A 136 4.27 -0.51 12.52
N LEU A 137 3.33 -0.08 11.68
CA LEU A 137 3.44 -0.19 10.21
C LEU A 137 4.66 0.59 9.69
N ALA A 138 4.87 1.81 10.16
CA ALA A 138 6.02 2.62 9.74
C ALA A 138 7.35 1.96 10.10
N VAL A 139 7.46 1.42 11.32
CA VAL A 139 8.65 0.68 11.79
C VAL A 139 8.85 -0.60 10.98
N ALA A 140 7.76 -1.36 10.70
CA ALA A 140 7.83 -2.56 9.88
C ALA A 140 8.42 -2.24 8.49
N TYR A 141 7.93 -1.22 7.82
CA TYR A 141 8.42 -0.83 6.52
C TYR A 141 9.85 -0.28 6.55
N ALA A 142 10.20 0.52 7.56
CA ALA A 142 11.57 0.97 7.74
C ALA A 142 12.53 -0.20 7.95
N TRP A 143 12.08 -1.25 8.66
CA TRP A 143 12.87 -2.48 8.84
C TRP A 143 12.93 -3.32 7.56
N ILE A 144 11.82 -3.49 6.83
CA ILE A 144 11.81 -4.19 5.52
C ILE A 144 12.74 -3.48 4.52
N ALA A 145 12.85 -2.15 4.57
CA ALA A 145 13.76 -1.39 3.73
C ALA A 145 15.24 -1.78 3.93
N THR A 146 15.61 -2.37 5.06
CA THR A 146 17.00 -2.85 5.29
C THR A 146 17.24 -4.27 4.77
N ALA A 147 16.23 -4.92 4.17
CA ALA A 147 16.35 -6.29 3.71
C ALA A 147 17.36 -6.44 2.56
N SER A 148 18.08 -7.53 2.57
CA SER A 148 19.12 -7.88 1.60
C SER A 148 19.07 -9.37 1.24
N GLY A 149 19.96 -9.81 0.35
CA GLY A 149 20.12 -11.23 0.04
C GLY A 149 20.46 -12.11 1.23
N ALA A 150 21.09 -11.53 2.26
CA ALA A 150 21.49 -12.23 3.49
C ALA A 150 20.39 -12.28 4.57
N THR A 151 19.29 -11.53 4.40
CA THR A 151 18.19 -11.47 5.38
C THR A 151 17.57 -12.84 5.59
N SER A 152 17.57 -13.30 6.84
CA SER A 152 17.02 -14.61 7.21
C SER A 152 15.50 -14.62 7.21
N TYR A 153 14.88 -15.79 7.04
CA TYR A 153 13.42 -15.91 7.14
C TYR A 153 12.89 -15.52 8.53
N ARG A 154 13.65 -15.76 9.60
CA ARG A 154 13.26 -15.35 10.97
C ARG A 154 13.14 -13.83 11.09
N GLU A 155 14.04 -13.11 10.46
CA GLU A 155 14.02 -11.65 10.41
C GLU A 155 12.81 -11.14 9.62
N ILE A 156 12.50 -11.78 8.47
CA ILE A 156 11.29 -11.49 7.69
C ILE A 156 10.03 -11.75 8.50
N VAL A 157 9.98 -12.82 9.28
CA VAL A 157 8.85 -13.09 10.22
C VAL A 157 8.75 -11.98 11.26
N GLY A 158 9.86 -11.49 11.81
CA GLY A 158 9.85 -10.33 12.72
C GLY A 158 9.23 -9.09 12.08
N GLN A 159 9.61 -8.78 10.84
CA GLN A 159 9.02 -7.68 10.05
C GLN A 159 7.51 -7.90 9.83
N MET A 160 7.10 -9.13 9.53
CA MET A 160 5.69 -9.51 9.35
C MET A 160 4.87 -9.35 10.65
N VAL A 161 5.47 -9.63 11.80
CA VAL A 161 4.82 -9.45 13.11
C VAL A 161 4.48 -7.98 13.34
N PHE A 162 5.44 -7.07 13.15
CA PHE A 162 5.21 -5.63 13.29
C PHE A 162 4.16 -5.12 12.30
N LEU A 163 4.22 -5.58 11.06
CA LEU A 163 3.26 -5.20 10.01
C LEU A 163 1.85 -5.72 10.34
N GLY A 164 1.72 -7.00 10.67
CA GLY A 164 0.43 -7.61 10.96
C GLY A 164 -0.22 -7.04 12.21
N LEU A 165 0.55 -6.88 13.31
CA LEU A 165 0.05 -6.24 14.53
C LEU A 165 -0.37 -4.78 14.28
N GLY A 166 0.46 -4.02 13.57
CA GLY A 166 0.14 -2.64 13.19
C GLY A 166 -1.15 -2.52 12.39
N MET A 167 -1.33 -3.41 11.41
CA MET A 167 -2.56 -3.50 10.61
C MET A 167 -3.78 -3.80 11.48
N GLY A 168 -3.69 -4.82 12.36
CA GLY A 168 -4.80 -5.23 13.22
C GLY A 168 -5.17 -4.16 14.24
N LEU A 169 -4.17 -3.57 14.93
CA LEU A 169 -4.36 -2.47 15.89
C LEU A 169 -4.97 -1.22 15.27
N THR A 170 -4.82 -1.04 13.94
CA THR A 170 -5.36 0.14 13.25
C THR A 170 -6.73 -0.15 12.65
N SER A 171 -6.86 -1.22 11.85
CA SER A 171 -8.03 -1.40 10.98
C SER A 171 -9.33 -1.67 11.75
N ALA A 172 -9.30 -2.48 12.81
CA ALA A 172 -10.50 -2.81 13.58
C ALA A 172 -11.03 -1.59 14.35
N PRO A 173 -10.24 -0.87 15.18
CA PRO A 173 -10.71 0.32 15.86
C PRO A 173 -11.07 1.48 14.95
N ALA A 174 -10.35 1.66 13.82
CA ALA A 174 -10.68 2.71 12.87
C ALA A 174 -12.01 2.44 12.16
N THR A 175 -12.28 1.18 11.76
CA THR A 175 -13.57 0.77 11.21
C THR A 175 -14.71 1.02 12.21
N GLU A 176 -14.53 0.65 13.47
CA GLU A 176 -15.51 0.92 14.54
C GLU A 176 -15.77 2.43 14.69
N SER A 177 -14.73 3.26 14.56
CA SER A 177 -14.86 4.71 14.59
C SER A 177 -15.64 5.27 13.42
N ILE A 178 -15.44 4.72 12.20
CA ILE A 178 -16.23 5.08 11.00
C ILE A 178 -17.69 4.73 11.23
N MET A 179 -17.97 3.50 11.63
CA MET A 179 -19.34 3.02 11.84
C MET A 179 -20.05 3.76 12.99
N GLY A 180 -19.31 4.08 14.06
CA GLY A 180 -19.87 4.83 15.20
C GLY A 180 -20.12 6.32 14.94
N ALA A 181 -19.58 6.88 13.87
CA ALA A 181 -19.84 8.27 13.45
C ALA A 181 -21.07 8.39 12.54
N VAL A 182 -21.63 7.27 12.06
CA VAL A 182 -22.77 7.23 11.15
C VAL A 182 -24.03 6.87 11.93
N GLN A 183 -25.15 7.51 11.62
CA GLN A 183 -26.46 7.19 12.20
C GLN A 183 -26.89 5.77 11.82
N ALA A 184 -27.66 5.12 12.69
CA ALA A 184 -28.04 3.71 12.51
C ALA A 184 -28.84 3.44 11.21
N ASP A 185 -29.68 4.41 10.80
CA ASP A 185 -30.44 4.37 9.55
C ASP A 185 -29.56 4.50 8.29
N LYS A 186 -28.34 5.05 8.44
CA LYS A 186 -27.32 5.20 7.38
C LYS A 186 -26.16 4.22 7.50
N ALA A 187 -26.26 3.17 8.31
CA ALA A 187 -25.18 2.19 8.53
C ALA A 187 -24.66 1.57 7.23
N GLY A 188 -25.52 1.34 6.23
CA GLY A 188 -25.13 0.88 4.91
C GLY A 188 -24.20 1.85 4.17
N VAL A 189 -24.41 3.16 4.32
CA VAL A 189 -23.51 4.18 3.75
C VAL A 189 -22.14 4.14 4.44
N GLY A 190 -22.11 4.02 5.77
CA GLY A 190 -20.88 3.89 6.54
C GLY A 190 -20.03 2.67 6.11
N SER A 191 -20.69 1.51 5.93
CA SER A 191 -20.04 0.30 5.43
C SER A 191 -19.49 0.49 4.03
N ALA A 192 -20.26 1.04 3.11
CA ALA A 192 -19.83 1.29 1.73
C ALA A 192 -18.63 2.24 1.66
N VAL A 193 -18.61 3.30 2.49
CA VAL A 193 -17.48 4.23 2.57
C VAL A 193 -16.23 3.52 3.13
N ASN A 194 -16.40 2.71 4.18
CA ASN A 194 -15.29 1.95 4.76
C ASN A 194 -14.67 0.99 3.74
N ASP A 195 -15.50 0.27 2.98
CA ASP A 195 -15.02 -0.67 1.95
C ASP A 195 -14.37 0.08 0.78
N ALA A 196 -14.98 1.16 0.30
CA ALA A 196 -14.36 2.01 -0.71
C ALA A 196 -13.01 2.59 -0.25
N THR A 197 -12.89 2.98 1.01
CA THR A 197 -11.65 3.49 1.61
C THR A 197 -10.55 2.42 1.63
N ARG A 198 -10.90 1.17 1.95
CA ARG A 198 -9.98 0.02 1.89
C ARG A 198 -9.47 -0.23 0.48
N GLU A 199 -10.39 -0.30 -0.50
CA GLU A 199 -10.06 -0.56 -1.89
C GLU A 199 -9.20 0.57 -2.50
N VAL A 200 -9.56 1.83 -2.24
CA VAL A 200 -8.76 2.98 -2.69
C VAL A 200 -7.37 2.95 -2.04
N GLY A 201 -7.29 2.71 -0.73
CA GLY A 201 -6.02 2.59 -0.02
C GLY A 201 -5.15 1.49 -0.61
N GLY A 202 -5.70 0.28 -0.78
CA GLY A 202 -4.99 -0.87 -1.34
C GLY A 202 -4.51 -0.65 -2.78
N THR A 203 -5.38 -0.14 -3.63
CA THR A 203 -5.06 0.17 -5.04
C THR A 203 -3.93 1.21 -5.13
N LEU A 204 -4.02 2.29 -4.37
CA LEU A 204 -2.96 3.31 -4.31
C LEU A 204 -1.67 2.73 -3.72
N GLY A 205 -1.75 1.81 -2.75
CA GLY A 205 -0.60 1.11 -2.19
C GLY A 205 0.19 0.36 -3.24
N VAL A 206 -0.48 -0.49 -4.02
CA VAL A 206 0.16 -1.22 -5.13
C VAL A 206 0.67 -0.27 -6.20
N ALA A 207 -0.11 0.73 -6.61
CA ALA A 207 0.26 1.65 -7.67
C ALA A 207 1.49 2.50 -7.29
N VAL A 208 1.48 3.13 -6.11
CA VAL A 208 2.57 4.02 -5.67
C VAL A 208 3.83 3.22 -5.36
N ILE A 209 3.72 2.19 -4.51
CA ILE A 209 4.88 1.37 -4.14
C ILE A 209 5.43 0.64 -5.37
N GLY A 210 4.57 0.11 -6.24
CA GLY A 210 4.97 -0.56 -7.47
C GLY A 210 5.65 0.39 -8.46
N SER A 211 5.17 1.62 -8.60
CA SER A 211 5.78 2.62 -9.49
C SER A 211 7.12 3.12 -8.98
N VAL A 212 7.25 3.34 -7.67
CA VAL A 212 8.55 3.67 -7.06
C VAL A 212 9.51 2.50 -7.23
N PHE A 213 9.06 1.28 -6.91
CA PHE A 213 9.85 0.06 -7.13
C PHE A 213 10.33 -0.05 -8.59
N ALA A 214 9.43 0.09 -9.56
CA ALA A 214 9.75 0.00 -10.98
C ALA A 214 10.77 1.05 -11.42
N SER A 215 10.67 2.28 -10.91
CA SER A 215 11.62 3.37 -11.25
C SER A 215 13.07 3.01 -10.86
N PHE A 216 13.26 2.43 -9.66
CA PHE A 216 14.59 2.03 -9.19
C PHE A 216 15.05 0.71 -9.80
N TYR A 217 14.13 -0.23 -10.02
CA TYR A 217 14.41 -1.50 -10.66
C TYR A 217 14.94 -1.31 -12.08
N THR A 218 14.22 -0.58 -12.92
CA THR A 218 14.59 -0.36 -14.32
C THR A 218 15.89 0.41 -14.48
N ALA A 219 16.23 1.31 -13.56
CA ALA A 219 17.47 2.08 -13.61
C ALA A 219 18.73 1.19 -13.65
N ARG A 220 18.69 0.00 -13.06
CA ARG A 220 19.84 -0.94 -13.03
C ARG A 220 20.12 -1.64 -14.35
N PHE A 221 19.21 -1.54 -15.31
CA PHE A 221 19.39 -2.15 -16.62
C PHE A 221 20.02 -1.22 -17.66
N HIS A 222 20.19 0.07 -17.37
CA HIS A 222 20.75 1.05 -18.30
C HIS A 222 22.19 0.73 -18.69
N ASP A 223 22.98 0.18 -17.75
CA ASP A 223 24.40 -0.12 -17.96
C ASP A 223 24.66 -1.54 -18.49
N LEU A 224 23.60 -2.32 -18.71
CA LEU A 224 23.74 -3.67 -19.23
C LEU A 224 23.92 -3.65 -20.77
N PRO A 225 24.78 -4.52 -21.32
CA PRO A 225 24.82 -4.75 -22.76
C PRO A 225 23.44 -5.12 -23.29
N ARG A 226 23.04 -4.53 -24.40
CA ARG A 226 21.75 -4.84 -25.03
C ARG A 226 21.69 -6.32 -25.41
N LEU A 227 20.72 -7.02 -24.86
CA LEU A 227 20.44 -8.40 -25.23
C LEU A 227 19.73 -8.45 -26.61
N PRO A 228 20.01 -9.46 -27.44
CA PRO A 228 19.35 -9.62 -28.74
C PRO A 228 17.83 -9.70 -28.63
N GLY A 229 17.11 -9.32 -29.69
CA GLY A 229 15.66 -9.57 -29.82
C GLY A 229 14.74 -8.84 -28.84
N GLY A 230 15.18 -7.70 -28.28
CA GLY A 230 14.32 -6.94 -27.32
C GLY A 230 14.22 -7.55 -25.95
N LEU A 231 15.00 -8.59 -25.62
CA LEU A 231 15.00 -9.27 -24.32
C LEU A 231 15.36 -8.34 -23.16
N THR A 232 16.18 -7.31 -23.41
CA THR A 232 16.48 -6.27 -22.40
C THR A 232 15.21 -5.56 -21.94
N GLN A 233 14.35 -5.15 -22.88
CA GLN A 233 13.10 -4.47 -22.57
C GLN A 233 12.17 -5.37 -21.75
N GLN A 234 12.00 -6.63 -22.16
CA GLN A 234 11.19 -7.59 -21.41
C GLN A 234 11.72 -7.83 -19.99
N ALA A 235 13.05 -7.89 -19.82
CA ALA A 235 13.68 -8.03 -18.51
C ALA A 235 13.48 -6.79 -17.61
N THR A 236 13.38 -5.59 -18.17
CA THR A 236 13.09 -4.36 -17.40
C THR A 236 11.64 -4.24 -16.97
N GLU A 237 10.72 -4.87 -17.70
CA GLU A 237 9.28 -4.82 -17.39
C GLU A 237 8.89 -5.70 -16.19
N SER A 238 9.63 -6.78 -15.93
CA SER A 238 9.28 -7.74 -14.87
C SER A 238 10.49 -8.46 -14.30
N VAL A 239 10.53 -8.53 -12.97
CA VAL A 239 11.53 -9.33 -12.23
C VAL A 239 11.48 -10.81 -12.67
N GLY A 240 10.28 -11.37 -12.78
CA GLY A 240 10.08 -12.75 -13.24
C GLY A 240 10.57 -12.98 -14.66
N ALA A 241 10.34 -12.04 -15.58
CA ALA A 241 10.86 -12.11 -16.95
C ALA A 241 12.40 -12.08 -16.96
N ALA A 242 13.03 -11.20 -16.17
CA ALA A 242 14.48 -11.13 -16.08
C ALA A 242 15.11 -12.47 -15.64
N PHE A 243 14.55 -13.12 -14.61
CA PHE A 243 15.04 -14.43 -14.15
C PHE A 243 14.78 -15.55 -15.17
N THR A 244 13.63 -15.53 -15.85
CA THR A 244 13.30 -16.50 -16.91
C THR A 244 14.25 -16.36 -18.10
N ILE A 245 14.47 -15.14 -18.58
CA ILE A 245 15.42 -14.85 -19.66
C ILE A 245 16.83 -15.27 -19.27
N ALA A 246 17.27 -14.94 -18.05
CA ALA A 246 18.58 -15.34 -17.55
C ALA A 246 18.78 -16.88 -17.52
N GLY A 247 17.70 -17.65 -17.35
CA GLY A 247 17.73 -19.12 -17.45
C GLY A 247 18.01 -19.65 -18.84
N GLN A 248 17.81 -18.85 -19.89
CA GLN A 248 17.96 -19.23 -21.30
C GLN A 248 19.26 -18.70 -21.93
N LEU A 249 19.99 -17.85 -21.22
CA LEU A 249 21.22 -17.21 -21.71
C LEU A 249 22.48 -18.02 -21.33
N PRO A 250 23.59 -17.86 -22.09
CA PRO A 250 24.90 -18.36 -21.68
C PRO A 250 25.32 -17.80 -20.32
N ALA A 251 26.23 -18.51 -19.61
CA ALA A 251 26.56 -18.25 -18.21
C ALA A 251 26.96 -16.80 -17.90
N ALA A 252 27.78 -16.16 -18.73
CA ALA A 252 28.24 -14.79 -18.47
C ALA A 252 27.12 -13.74 -18.55
N PRO A 253 26.32 -13.62 -19.64
CA PRO A 253 25.21 -12.68 -19.69
C PRO A 253 24.07 -13.06 -18.72
N ALA A 254 23.84 -14.36 -18.45
CA ALA A 254 22.88 -14.80 -17.44
C ALA A 254 23.26 -14.31 -16.04
N GLY A 255 24.52 -14.39 -15.66
CA GLY A 255 25.04 -13.91 -14.38
C GLY A 255 24.86 -12.39 -14.22
N ALA A 256 25.23 -11.63 -15.26
CA ALA A 256 25.08 -10.18 -15.27
C ALA A 256 23.59 -9.76 -15.14
N LEU A 257 22.69 -10.42 -15.88
CA LEU A 257 21.26 -10.13 -15.84
C LEU A 257 20.64 -10.44 -14.47
N ARG A 258 20.99 -11.61 -13.88
CA ARG A 258 20.54 -11.99 -12.53
C ARG A 258 21.04 -11.02 -11.47
N ALA A 259 22.29 -10.59 -11.55
CA ALA A 259 22.87 -9.63 -10.62
C ALA A 259 22.15 -8.28 -10.71
N ALA A 260 21.93 -7.75 -11.91
CA ALA A 260 21.19 -6.51 -12.12
C ALA A 260 19.75 -6.61 -11.62
N ALA A 261 19.05 -7.70 -11.95
CA ALA A 261 17.68 -7.92 -11.49
C ALA A 261 17.58 -8.02 -9.96
N SER A 262 18.52 -8.72 -9.31
CA SER A 262 18.53 -8.83 -7.85
C SER A 262 18.87 -7.50 -7.19
N THR A 263 19.89 -6.78 -7.65
CA THR A 263 20.26 -5.47 -7.11
C THR A 263 19.13 -4.46 -7.33
N GLY A 264 18.58 -4.40 -8.54
CA GLY A 264 17.44 -3.53 -8.86
C GLY A 264 16.22 -3.83 -8.00
N PHE A 265 15.98 -5.11 -7.70
CA PHE A 265 14.90 -5.50 -6.79
C PHE A 265 15.10 -4.92 -5.39
N TYR A 266 16.29 -5.05 -4.81
CA TYR A 266 16.55 -4.51 -3.46
C TYR A 266 16.52 -2.99 -3.44
N ASP A 267 17.00 -2.31 -4.47
CA ASP A 267 16.90 -0.85 -4.58
C ASP A 267 15.44 -0.39 -4.66
N GLY A 268 14.63 -1.07 -5.48
CA GLY A 268 13.20 -0.81 -5.59
C GLY A 268 12.45 -1.13 -4.31
N LEU A 269 12.77 -2.24 -3.64
CA LEU A 269 12.23 -2.63 -2.34
C LEU A 269 12.53 -1.55 -1.28
N HIS A 270 13.80 -1.14 -1.17
CA HIS A 270 14.22 -0.09 -0.24
C HIS A 270 13.43 1.21 -0.46
N ALA A 271 13.41 1.71 -1.69
CA ALA A 271 12.71 2.95 -2.02
C ALA A 271 11.18 2.85 -1.78
N GLY A 272 10.54 1.77 -2.24
CA GLY A 272 9.11 1.53 -2.04
C GLY A 272 8.74 1.43 -0.56
N CYS A 273 9.56 0.73 0.23
CA CYS A 273 9.35 0.61 1.68
C CYS A 273 9.56 1.92 2.43
N LEU A 274 10.51 2.77 2.04
CA LEU A 274 10.68 4.10 2.64
C LEU A 274 9.47 5.00 2.36
N VAL A 275 8.92 4.96 1.14
CA VAL A 275 7.68 5.68 0.81
C VAL A 275 6.52 5.18 1.67
N ALA A 276 6.35 3.86 1.79
CA ALA A 276 5.30 3.27 2.61
C ALA A 276 5.44 3.63 4.10
N SER A 277 6.68 3.63 4.63
CA SER A 277 6.97 4.08 5.98
C SER A 277 6.59 5.55 6.17
N GLY A 278 6.94 6.41 5.22
CA GLY A 278 6.56 7.84 5.23
C GLY A 278 5.04 8.05 5.24
N VAL A 279 4.30 7.32 4.39
CA VAL A 279 2.83 7.36 4.35
C VAL A 279 2.23 6.90 5.69
N ALA A 280 2.77 5.83 6.28
CA ALA A 280 2.32 5.35 7.60
C ALA A 280 2.61 6.37 8.72
N LEU A 281 3.75 7.07 8.70
CA LEU A 281 4.07 8.14 9.63
C LEU A 281 3.12 9.34 9.50
N VAL A 282 2.80 9.75 8.28
CA VAL A 282 1.79 10.80 8.02
C VAL A 282 0.43 10.37 8.54
N GLY A 283 0.01 9.12 8.27
CA GLY A 283 -1.21 8.56 8.83
C GLY A 283 -1.22 8.56 10.36
N ALA A 284 -0.11 8.19 11.00
CA ALA A 284 0.04 8.21 12.46
C ALA A 284 -0.09 9.64 13.02
N ALA A 285 0.52 10.63 12.36
CA ALA A 285 0.40 12.04 12.75
C ALA A 285 -1.06 12.53 12.63
N VAL A 286 -1.75 12.20 11.54
CA VAL A 286 -3.17 12.53 11.37
C VAL A 286 -4.02 11.88 12.46
N ALA A 287 -3.82 10.59 12.76
CA ALA A 287 -4.53 9.89 13.82
C ALA A 287 -4.24 10.52 15.20
N ALA A 288 -2.98 10.87 15.49
CA ALA A 288 -2.57 11.50 16.73
C ALA A 288 -3.18 12.89 16.95
N VAL A 289 -3.46 13.64 15.88
CA VAL A 289 -4.02 15.00 15.98
C VAL A 289 -5.55 14.97 15.94
N ALA A 290 -6.13 14.18 15.03
CA ALA A 290 -7.55 14.30 14.68
C ALA A 290 -8.47 13.27 15.35
N LEU A 291 -7.93 12.11 15.82
CA LEU A 291 -8.76 11.15 16.56
C LEU A 291 -9.03 11.62 17.99
N PRO A 292 -10.26 11.47 18.52
CA PRO A 292 -10.57 11.76 19.91
C PRO A 292 -9.91 10.73 20.84
N ALA A 293 -9.48 11.20 22.02
CA ALA A 293 -8.79 10.36 23.00
C ALA A 293 -9.70 9.27 23.62
N ARG A 294 -11.00 9.56 23.77
CA ARG A 294 -12.03 8.62 24.30
C ARG A 294 -13.24 8.58 23.37
N PRO A 295 -13.97 7.45 23.31
CA PRO A 295 -15.27 7.42 22.66
C PRO A 295 -16.16 8.47 23.32
N ALA A 296 -16.95 9.21 22.52
CA ALA A 296 -17.99 10.06 23.10
C ALA A 296 -18.97 9.15 23.87
N GLU A 297 -19.13 9.37 25.17
CA GLU A 297 -20.22 8.72 25.93
C GLU A 297 -21.52 9.09 25.21
N LYS A 298 -22.23 8.07 24.76
CA LYS A 298 -23.60 8.24 24.27
C LYS A 298 -24.44 8.55 25.49
N GLY A 299 -24.75 9.85 25.70
CA GLY A 299 -25.81 10.27 26.58
C GLY A 299 -27.18 9.80 26.07
#